data_03781a7381e175006340633c74b09e78
#
_entry.id   03781a7381e175006340633c74b09e78
#
_cell.length_a   1.000
_cell.length_b   1.000
_cell.length_c   1.000
_cell.angle_alpha   90.00
_cell.angle_beta   90.00
_cell.angle_gamma   90.00
#
_symmetry.space_group_name_H-M   'P 1'
#
loop_
_entity.id
_entity.type
_entity.pdbx_description
1 polymer ?
#
loop_
_entity_poly.entity_id
_entity_poly.type
_entity_poly.pdbx_seq_one_letter_code
_entity_poly.pdbx_strand_id
1 'polypeptide(L)'
;GDVALGGAVFYQQSTDQRSDASNTSGLGEPIEYTRAGVELSANYTNDRIRWTNSVTFAEVDYDDTVSLDGTPIDQDFRDRSDTLFNSRLSYAISPNVAVFGQGMIQQREYDNLIVVDGAERSRDSDSYTVYGGVDFELNTLIRGDVAIGYLSEEKDDTFYEDTDGLAVDANVEWFPTR
;
A
#
# COMPACT_ATOMS: atom_id res chain seq x y z
N GLY A 1 8.96 0.29 29.64
CA GLY A 1 8.35 0.41 28.32
C GLY A 1 7.29 -0.65 28.11
N ASP A 2 6.26 -0.32 27.36
CA ASP A 2 5.12 -1.18 27.12
C ASP A 2 5.20 -1.76 25.71
N VAL A 3 4.88 -3.05 25.58
CA VAL A 3 4.78 -3.74 24.30
C VAL A 3 3.32 -4.12 24.08
N ALA A 4 2.78 -3.80 22.91
CA ALA A 4 1.47 -4.23 22.47
C ALA A 4 1.61 -5.02 21.17
N LEU A 5 0.99 -6.20 21.12
CA LEU A 5 0.90 -7.02 19.91
C LEU A 5 -0.54 -7.00 19.41
N GLY A 6 -0.71 -6.95 18.10
CA GLY A 6 -2.01 -6.97 17.47
C GLY A 6 -2.05 -7.91 16.28
N GLY A 7 -3.24 -8.36 15.94
CA GLY A 7 -3.49 -9.12 14.73
C GLY A 7 -4.91 -8.87 14.26
N ALA A 8 -5.09 -8.80 12.96
CA ALA A 8 -6.39 -8.64 12.31
C ALA A 8 -6.47 -9.55 11.10
N VAL A 9 -7.67 -10.02 10.80
CA VAL A 9 -8.01 -10.70 9.55
C VAL A 9 -9.04 -9.83 8.85
N PHE A 10 -8.89 -9.63 7.55
CA PHE A 10 -9.83 -8.84 6.79
C PHE A 10 -10.28 -9.58 5.53
N TYR A 11 -11.49 -9.27 5.11
CA TYR A 11 -12.08 -9.70 3.85
C TYR A 11 -12.86 -8.52 3.29
N GLN A 12 -12.59 -8.15 2.06
CA GLN A 12 -13.22 -7.03 1.38
C GLN A 12 -13.58 -7.45 -0.04
N GLN A 13 -14.83 -7.21 -0.43
CA GLN A 13 -15.26 -7.29 -1.82
C GLN A 13 -15.44 -5.87 -2.34
N SER A 14 -14.94 -5.61 -3.53
CA SER A 14 -14.93 -4.29 -4.14
C SER A 14 -15.10 -4.38 -5.64
N THR A 15 -15.31 -3.24 -6.26
CA THR A 15 -15.52 -3.14 -7.71
C THR A 15 -14.57 -2.09 -8.27
N ASP A 16 -13.85 -2.43 -9.34
CA ASP A 16 -12.99 -1.48 -10.02
C ASP A 16 -13.79 -0.34 -10.65
N GLN A 17 -13.26 0.86 -10.57
CA GLN A 17 -13.86 2.01 -11.23
C GLN A 17 -13.70 1.87 -12.74
N ARG A 18 -14.78 2.15 -13.49
CA ARG A 18 -14.75 2.11 -14.98
C ARG A 18 -13.72 3.03 -15.62
N SER A 19 -13.25 4.02 -14.87
CA SER A 19 -12.22 4.97 -15.29
C SER A 19 -10.80 4.51 -15.02
N ASP A 20 -10.60 3.33 -14.42
CA ASP A 20 -9.27 2.79 -14.20
C ASP A 20 -8.58 2.51 -15.54
N ALA A 21 -7.33 2.97 -15.66
CA ALA A 21 -6.55 2.84 -16.90
C ALA A 21 -6.21 1.36 -17.23
N SER A 22 -6.27 0.47 -16.25
CA SER A 22 -6.09 -0.98 -16.43
C SER A 22 -7.32 -1.67 -17.00
N ASN A 23 -8.49 -1.01 -17.04
CA ASN A 23 -9.72 -1.58 -17.56
C ASN A 23 -9.77 -1.52 -19.09
N THR A 24 -10.07 -2.67 -19.68
CA THR A 24 -10.31 -2.76 -21.14
C THR A 24 -11.58 -1.96 -21.48
N SER A 25 -11.53 -1.16 -22.53
CA SER A 25 -12.72 -0.47 -23.04
C SER A 25 -13.76 -1.48 -23.56
N GLY A 26 -15.04 -1.24 -23.27
CA GLY A 26 -16.12 -2.09 -23.79
C GLY A 26 -16.59 -3.19 -22.85
N LEU A 27 -16.36 -3.05 -21.55
CA LEU A 27 -16.89 -3.94 -20.52
C LEU A 27 -18.41 -3.78 -20.38
N GLY A 28 -19.14 -4.90 -20.37
CA GLY A 28 -20.59 -4.97 -20.13
C GLY A 28 -20.93 -4.83 -18.66
N GLU A 29 -20.07 -5.39 -17.79
CA GLU A 29 -20.21 -5.38 -16.33
C GLU A 29 -18.94 -4.81 -15.68
N PRO A 30 -19.06 -4.20 -14.49
CA PRO A 30 -17.89 -3.80 -13.70
C PRO A 30 -17.05 -5.03 -13.31
N ILE A 31 -15.74 -4.85 -13.18
CA ILE A 31 -14.85 -5.89 -12.67
C ILE A 31 -14.95 -5.90 -11.16
N GLU A 32 -15.34 -7.01 -10.58
CA GLU A 32 -15.34 -7.22 -9.13
C GLU A 32 -14.05 -7.91 -8.71
N TYR A 33 -13.63 -7.66 -7.48
CA TYR A 33 -12.49 -8.36 -6.89
C TYR A 33 -12.66 -8.53 -5.39
N THR A 34 -12.02 -9.56 -4.88
CA THR A 34 -11.92 -9.87 -3.46
C THR A 34 -10.50 -9.59 -2.99
N ARG A 35 -10.39 -8.94 -1.83
CA ARG A 35 -9.13 -8.79 -1.12
C ARG A 35 -9.26 -9.38 0.27
N ALA A 36 -8.50 -10.44 0.55
CA ALA A 36 -8.47 -11.12 1.83
C ALA A 36 -7.06 -11.15 2.40
N GLY A 37 -6.91 -11.10 3.73
CA GLY A 37 -5.58 -11.14 4.30
C GLY A 37 -5.52 -11.08 5.81
N VAL A 38 -4.28 -11.04 6.28
CA VAL A 38 -3.95 -10.91 7.70
C VAL A 38 -2.98 -9.75 7.89
N GLU A 39 -3.14 -9.03 9.00
CA GLU A 39 -2.21 -8.03 9.48
C GLU A 39 -1.73 -8.41 10.87
N LEU A 40 -0.42 -8.35 11.09
CA LEU A 40 0.21 -8.50 12.39
C LEU A 40 0.92 -7.21 12.75
N SER A 41 0.84 -6.79 14.01
CA SER A 41 1.49 -5.57 14.48
C SER A 41 2.18 -5.76 15.82
N ALA A 42 3.26 -5.01 16.01
CA ALA A 42 4.00 -4.93 17.24
C ALA A 42 4.38 -3.47 17.53
N ASN A 43 3.94 -2.96 18.66
CA ASN A 43 4.17 -1.59 19.07
C ASN A 43 4.95 -1.58 20.40
N TYR A 44 6.02 -0.80 20.45
CA TYR A 44 6.80 -0.54 21.64
C TYR A 44 6.71 0.94 21.98
N THR A 45 6.41 1.26 23.24
CA THR A 45 6.37 2.63 23.73
C THR A 45 7.14 2.73 25.02
N ASN A 46 8.06 3.66 25.11
CA ASN A 46 8.83 3.96 26.30
C ASN A 46 9.19 5.45 26.34
N ASP A 47 8.64 6.17 27.32
CA ASP A 47 8.86 7.60 27.52
C ASP A 47 8.68 8.40 26.22
N ARG A 48 9.79 8.72 25.54
CA ARG A 48 9.82 9.52 24.31
C ARG A 48 9.90 8.71 23.02
N ILE A 49 10.06 7.40 23.15
CA ILE A 49 10.25 6.51 22.01
C ILE A 49 8.95 5.76 21.72
N ARG A 50 8.52 5.79 20.45
CA ARG A 50 7.48 4.91 19.94
C ARG A 50 8.03 4.20 18.71
N TRP A 51 7.96 2.88 18.73
CA TRP A 51 8.34 2.05 17.60
C TRP A 51 7.15 1.17 17.20
N THR A 52 6.66 1.38 15.99
CA THR A 52 5.52 0.66 15.43
C THR A 52 5.97 -0.18 14.25
N ASN A 53 5.55 -1.43 14.23
CA ASN A 53 5.84 -2.37 13.16
C ASN A 53 4.55 -3.05 12.74
N SER A 54 4.37 -3.26 11.45
CA SER A 54 3.30 -4.09 10.92
C SER A 54 3.77 -4.88 9.71
N VAL A 55 3.17 -6.06 9.54
CA VAL A 55 3.27 -6.85 8.33
C VAL A 55 1.86 -7.23 7.90
N THR A 56 1.56 -7.02 6.63
CA THR A 56 0.30 -7.36 6.01
C THR A 56 0.57 -8.34 4.87
N PHE A 57 -0.18 -9.45 4.87
CA PHE A 57 -0.25 -10.39 3.76
C PHE A 57 -1.67 -10.32 3.20
N ALA A 58 -1.81 -10.11 1.91
CA ALA A 58 -3.10 -10.02 1.26
C ALA A 58 -3.09 -10.73 -0.08
N GLU A 59 -4.18 -11.45 -0.37
CA GLU A 59 -4.48 -12.00 -1.69
C GLU A 59 -5.56 -11.14 -2.34
N VAL A 60 -5.42 -10.89 -3.61
CA VAL A 60 -6.37 -10.14 -4.45
C VAL A 60 -6.75 -11.01 -5.62
N ASP A 61 -8.02 -11.36 -5.69
CA ASP A 61 -8.61 -12.29 -6.66
C ASP A 61 -9.67 -11.50 -7.46
N TYR A 62 -9.56 -11.50 -8.77
CA TYR A 62 -10.42 -10.76 -9.68
C TYR A 62 -11.42 -11.69 -10.35
N ASP A 63 -12.68 -11.37 -10.25
CA ASP A 63 -13.74 -12.12 -10.93
C ASP A 63 -13.71 -11.85 -12.45
N ASP A 64 -13.93 -12.89 -13.24
CA ASP A 64 -14.16 -12.76 -14.67
C ASP A 64 -15.32 -11.82 -14.96
N THR A 65 -15.23 -11.13 -16.08
CA THR A 65 -16.27 -10.20 -16.53
C THR A 65 -16.76 -10.55 -17.93
N VAL A 66 -17.67 -9.75 -18.46
CA VAL A 66 -18.18 -9.89 -19.83
C VAL A 66 -18.03 -8.58 -20.60
N SER A 67 -17.80 -8.70 -21.90
CA SER A 67 -17.86 -7.57 -22.82
C SER A 67 -19.30 -7.14 -23.09
N LEU A 68 -19.49 -6.01 -23.78
CA LEU A 68 -20.82 -5.51 -24.16
C LEU A 68 -21.61 -6.46 -25.06
N ASP A 69 -20.97 -7.37 -25.77
CA ASP A 69 -21.60 -8.41 -26.61
C ASP A 69 -21.82 -9.75 -25.86
N GLY A 70 -21.48 -9.80 -24.55
CA GLY A 70 -21.64 -10.96 -23.69
C GLY A 70 -20.50 -11.98 -23.77
N THR A 71 -19.38 -11.68 -24.42
CA THR A 71 -18.23 -12.56 -24.47
C THR A 71 -17.49 -12.55 -23.11
N PRO A 72 -17.21 -13.71 -22.49
CA PRO A 72 -16.42 -13.77 -21.26
C PRO A 72 -15.01 -13.18 -21.45
N ILE A 73 -14.56 -12.44 -20.44
CA ILE A 73 -13.22 -11.84 -20.35
C ILE A 73 -12.59 -12.32 -19.06
N ASP A 74 -11.57 -13.16 -19.20
CA ASP A 74 -10.74 -13.67 -18.13
C ASP A 74 -9.97 -12.52 -17.46
N GLN A 75 -9.99 -12.46 -16.12
CA GLN A 75 -9.29 -11.48 -15.30
C GLN A 75 -8.23 -12.11 -14.38
N ASP A 76 -8.07 -13.45 -14.39
CA ASP A 76 -7.11 -14.17 -13.55
C ASP A 76 -5.67 -13.64 -13.69
N PHE A 77 -5.36 -13.01 -14.84
CA PHE A 77 -4.05 -12.37 -15.02
C PHE A 77 -3.80 -11.23 -14.05
N ARG A 78 -4.80 -10.74 -13.33
CA ARG A 78 -4.69 -9.65 -12.33
C ARG A 78 -4.54 -10.16 -10.90
N ASP A 79 -4.76 -11.46 -10.69
CA ASP A 79 -4.64 -12.09 -9.39
C ASP A 79 -3.23 -12.00 -8.87
N ARG A 80 -3.11 -11.70 -7.59
CA ARG A 80 -1.82 -11.46 -6.97
C ARG A 80 -1.83 -11.57 -5.47
N SER A 81 -0.66 -11.78 -4.91
CA SER A 81 -0.39 -11.59 -3.50
C SER A 81 0.43 -10.32 -3.26
N ASP A 82 0.05 -9.59 -2.22
CA ASP A 82 0.75 -8.39 -1.74
C ASP A 82 1.27 -8.66 -0.32
N THR A 83 2.57 -8.51 -0.11
CA THR A 83 3.20 -8.50 1.22
C THR A 83 3.73 -7.11 1.51
N LEU A 84 3.31 -6.51 2.62
CA LEU A 84 3.76 -5.18 3.04
C LEU A 84 4.33 -5.24 4.45
N PHE A 85 5.57 -4.86 4.61
CA PHE A 85 6.20 -4.58 5.90
C PHE A 85 6.36 -3.07 6.09
N ASN A 86 5.97 -2.57 7.26
CA ASN A 86 6.15 -1.17 7.64
C ASN A 86 6.74 -1.08 9.05
N SER A 87 7.75 -0.24 9.21
CA SER A 87 8.42 0.02 10.48
C SER A 87 8.65 1.52 10.64
N ARG A 88 8.13 2.11 11.74
CA ARG A 88 8.29 3.53 12.05
C ARG A 88 8.80 3.70 13.47
N LEU A 89 9.91 4.39 13.61
CA LEU A 89 10.52 4.78 14.88
C LEU A 89 10.37 6.28 15.08
N SER A 90 9.65 6.69 16.11
CA SER A 90 9.42 8.08 16.47
C SER A 90 10.08 8.44 17.78
N TYR A 91 10.62 9.66 17.87
CA TYR A 91 11.20 10.24 19.08
C TYR A 91 10.56 11.59 19.40
N ALA A 92 9.91 11.70 20.54
CA ALA A 92 9.28 12.93 21.02
C ALA A 92 10.34 13.94 21.49
N ILE A 93 10.52 15.01 20.72
CA ILE A 93 11.37 16.14 21.09
C ILE A 93 10.71 17.00 22.17
N SER A 94 9.40 17.17 22.05
CA SER A 94 8.54 17.88 23.00
C SER A 94 7.20 17.15 23.14
N PRO A 95 6.31 17.57 24.06
CA PRO A 95 4.98 16.96 24.17
C PRO A 95 4.15 17.01 22.87
N ASN A 96 4.42 17.97 21.99
CA ASN A 96 3.63 18.24 20.81
C ASN A 96 4.38 18.02 19.48
N VAL A 97 5.64 17.58 19.54
CA VAL A 97 6.48 17.38 18.34
C VAL A 97 7.34 16.14 18.50
N ALA A 98 7.28 15.28 17.51
CA ALA A 98 8.20 14.14 17.37
C ALA A 98 8.85 14.12 15.99
N VAL A 99 10.07 13.65 15.92
CA VAL A 99 10.72 13.28 14.64
C VAL A 99 10.62 11.78 14.45
N PHE A 100 10.56 11.33 13.21
CA PHE A 100 10.50 9.92 12.91
C PHE A 100 11.32 9.52 11.69
N GLY A 101 11.71 8.24 11.68
CA GLY A 101 12.16 7.51 10.50
C GLY A 101 11.21 6.36 10.23
N GLN A 102 10.88 6.12 8.97
CA GLN A 102 9.98 5.04 8.55
C GLN A 102 10.58 4.32 7.35
N GLY A 103 10.50 2.99 7.37
CA GLY A 103 10.84 2.12 6.26
C GLY A 103 9.62 1.27 5.87
N MET A 104 9.40 1.13 4.58
CA MET A 104 8.35 0.28 4.00
C MET A 104 8.99 -0.64 2.97
N ILE A 105 8.60 -1.90 2.97
CA ILE A 105 8.98 -2.90 1.97
C ILE A 105 7.68 -3.52 1.47
N GLN A 106 7.47 -3.51 0.17
CA GLN A 106 6.32 -4.15 -0.45
C GLN A 106 6.79 -5.10 -1.54
N GLN A 107 6.31 -6.34 -1.46
CA GLN A 107 6.46 -7.34 -2.52
C GLN A 107 5.10 -7.57 -3.14
N ARG A 108 5.07 -7.63 -4.46
CA ARG A 108 3.88 -7.95 -5.25
C ARG A 108 4.21 -9.07 -6.20
N GLU A 109 3.48 -10.16 -6.08
CA GLU A 109 3.64 -11.35 -6.91
C GLU A 109 2.32 -11.64 -7.63
N TYR A 110 2.34 -11.72 -8.95
CA TYR A 110 1.19 -12.06 -9.78
C TYR A 110 1.15 -13.56 -10.05
N ASP A 111 -0.03 -14.15 -9.95
CA ASP A 111 -0.21 -15.59 -10.13
C ASP A 111 0.02 -16.03 -11.58
N ASN A 112 -0.23 -15.13 -12.54
CA ASN A 112 -0.16 -15.42 -13.95
C ASN A 112 0.77 -14.45 -14.71
N LEU A 113 1.56 -15.02 -15.64
CA LEU A 113 2.30 -14.23 -16.62
C LEU A 113 1.33 -13.64 -17.65
N ILE A 114 1.70 -12.50 -18.22
CA ILE A 114 0.98 -11.92 -19.36
C ILE A 114 1.80 -12.04 -20.63
N VAL A 115 1.13 -12.09 -21.78
CA VAL A 115 1.80 -12.10 -23.08
C VAL A 115 1.86 -10.67 -23.64
N VAL A 116 3.07 -10.14 -23.75
CA VAL A 116 3.34 -8.82 -24.35
C VAL A 116 4.33 -9.02 -25.51
N ASP A 117 3.98 -8.54 -26.70
CA ASP A 117 4.78 -8.67 -27.93
C ASP A 117 5.19 -10.14 -28.23
N GLY A 118 4.32 -11.10 -27.89
CA GLY A 118 4.53 -12.53 -28.11
C GLY A 118 5.47 -13.23 -27.15
N ALA A 119 5.87 -12.58 -26.05
CA ALA A 119 6.65 -13.16 -24.96
C ALA A 119 5.86 -13.12 -23.66
N GLU A 120 6.03 -14.17 -22.84
CA GLU A 120 5.50 -14.21 -21.48
C GLU A 120 6.32 -13.26 -20.59
N ARG A 121 5.63 -12.44 -19.78
CA ARG A 121 6.21 -11.41 -18.90
C ARG A 121 5.66 -11.54 -17.49
N SER A 122 6.55 -11.47 -16.49
CA SER A 122 6.16 -11.26 -15.11
C SER A 122 5.92 -9.76 -14.86
N ARG A 123 5.00 -9.47 -13.92
CA ARG A 123 4.74 -8.11 -13.42
C ARG A 123 5.10 -7.99 -11.94
N ASP A 124 5.78 -9.00 -11.41
CA ASP A 124 6.23 -9.01 -10.04
C ASP A 124 7.15 -7.83 -9.77
N SER A 125 7.08 -7.31 -8.56
CA SER A 125 7.87 -6.15 -8.17
C SER A 125 8.15 -6.09 -6.69
N ASP A 126 9.33 -5.59 -6.35
CA ASP A 126 9.75 -5.25 -5.00
C ASP A 126 9.89 -3.73 -4.86
N SER A 127 9.22 -3.16 -3.85
CA SER A 127 9.29 -1.73 -3.55
C SER A 127 9.90 -1.47 -2.18
N TYR A 128 10.76 -0.47 -2.12
CA TYR A 128 11.38 0.02 -0.90
C TYR A 128 11.15 1.51 -0.76
N THR A 129 10.59 1.94 0.36
CA THR A 129 10.42 3.36 0.63
C THR A 129 10.99 3.69 2.00
N VAL A 130 11.78 4.76 2.09
CA VAL A 130 12.28 5.29 3.36
C VAL A 130 11.85 6.74 3.51
N TYR A 131 11.38 7.10 4.71
CA TYR A 131 10.94 8.45 5.05
C TYR A 131 11.67 8.97 6.28
N GLY A 132 11.90 10.28 6.31
CA GLY A 132 12.20 11.04 7.51
C GLY A 132 11.20 12.17 7.65
N GLY A 133 10.66 12.36 8.84
CA GLY A 133 9.56 13.30 9.00
C GLY A 133 9.38 13.81 10.42
N VAL A 134 8.32 14.62 10.57
CA VAL A 134 7.94 15.26 11.83
C VAL A 134 6.45 15.06 12.05
N ASP A 135 6.09 14.53 13.21
CA ASP A 135 4.74 14.54 13.78
C ASP A 135 4.57 15.83 14.58
N PHE A 136 3.42 16.50 14.45
CA PHE A 136 3.15 17.72 15.21
C PHE A 136 1.69 17.80 15.65
N GLU A 137 1.50 18.38 16.84
CA GLU A 137 0.23 18.81 17.37
C GLU A 137 0.40 20.27 17.82
N LEU A 138 0.10 21.23 16.90
CA LEU A 138 0.35 22.65 17.16
C LEU A 138 -0.58 23.20 18.22
N ASN A 139 -1.81 22.69 18.27
CA ASN A 139 -2.82 23.01 19.28
C ASN A 139 -3.95 21.95 19.17
N THR A 140 -5.02 22.11 19.92
CA THR A 140 -6.19 21.22 19.85
C THR A 140 -6.92 21.24 18.50
N LEU A 141 -6.53 22.13 17.58
CA LEU A 141 -7.20 22.34 16.30
C LEU A 141 -6.42 21.77 15.10
N ILE A 142 -5.11 21.66 15.20
CA ILE A 142 -4.26 21.25 14.08
C ILE A 142 -3.25 20.20 14.57
N ARG A 143 -3.30 19.04 13.95
CA ARG A 143 -2.31 17.97 14.10
C ARG A 143 -1.99 17.32 12.75
N GLY A 144 -0.86 16.69 12.65
CA GLY A 144 -0.50 16.00 11.43
C GLY A 144 0.94 15.52 11.41
N ASP A 145 1.35 15.08 10.26
CA ASP A 145 2.74 14.73 9.97
C ASP A 145 3.14 15.17 8.57
N VAL A 146 4.43 15.38 8.40
CA VAL A 146 5.05 15.70 7.12
C VAL A 146 6.36 14.92 7.03
N ALA A 147 6.56 14.25 5.90
CA ALA A 147 7.75 13.47 5.63
C ALA A 147 8.28 13.68 4.21
N ILE A 148 9.58 13.52 4.07
CA ILE A 148 10.26 13.40 2.79
C ILE A 148 11.04 12.10 2.78
N GLY A 149 11.10 11.47 1.63
CA GLY A 149 11.72 10.17 1.49
C GLY A 149 12.17 9.85 0.09
N TYR A 150 12.51 8.61 -0.11
CA TYR A 150 12.93 8.05 -1.37
C TYR A 150 12.22 6.71 -1.58
N LEU A 151 11.68 6.52 -2.77
CA LEU A 151 11.05 5.29 -3.24
C LEU A 151 11.95 4.66 -4.30
N SER A 152 12.09 3.34 -4.25
CA SER A 152 12.63 2.51 -5.33
C SER A 152 11.70 1.33 -5.54
N GLU A 153 11.29 1.07 -6.76
CA GLU A 153 10.51 -0.08 -7.18
C GLU A 153 11.26 -0.80 -8.29
N GLU A 154 11.66 -2.03 -8.02
CA GLU A 154 12.36 -2.92 -8.93
C GLU A 154 11.36 -3.91 -9.54
N LYS A 155 11.41 -4.09 -10.86
CA LYS A 155 10.57 -5.04 -11.60
C LYS A 155 11.37 -6.30 -11.89
N ASP A 156 10.78 -7.47 -11.67
CA ASP A 156 11.46 -8.75 -11.92
C ASP A 156 11.78 -8.98 -13.39
N ASP A 157 10.88 -8.53 -14.28
CA ASP A 157 11.09 -8.63 -15.73
C ASP A 157 11.76 -7.37 -16.27
N THR A 158 12.92 -7.50 -16.87
CA THR A 158 13.72 -6.42 -17.48
C THR A 158 13.03 -5.71 -18.66
N PHE A 159 11.86 -6.19 -19.10
CA PHE A 159 11.02 -5.49 -20.07
C PHE A 159 10.41 -4.21 -19.49
N TYR A 160 10.14 -4.20 -18.19
CA TYR A 160 9.63 -3.02 -17.48
C TYR A 160 10.79 -2.24 -16.88
N GLU A 161 10.69 -0.92 -16.91
CA GLU A 161 11.67 -0.05 -16.28
C GLU A 161 11.42 0.02 -14.77
N ASP A 162 12.51 -0.02 -14.01
CA ASP A 162 12.47 0.28 -12.58
C ASP A 162 12.06 1.73 -12.35
N THR A 163 11.43 1.99 -11.22
CA THR A 163 10.98 3.34 -10.87
C THR A 163 11.62 3.77 -9.56
N ASP A 164 12.26 4.93 -9.57
CA ASP A 164 12.82 5.52 -8.36
C ASP A 164 12.61 7.04 -8.31
N GLY A 165 12.56 7.58 -7.12
CA GLY A 165 12.37 9.00 -6.97
C GLY A 165 12.13 9.49 -5.55
N LEU A 166 11.95 10.81 -5.45
CA LEU A 166 11.57 11.45 -4.21
C LEU A 166 10.12 11.13 -3.86
N ALA A 167 9.91 10.76 -2.60
CA ALA A 167 8.60 10.57 -2.01
C ALA A 167 8.31 11.68 -1.01
N VAL A 168 7.10 12.23 -1.03
CA VAL A 168 6.62 13.22 -0.06
C VAL A 168 5.30 12.72 0.49
N ASP A 169 5.18 12.71 1.79
CA ASP A 169 3.95 12.39 2.51
C ASP A 169 3.57 13.56 3.41
N ALA A 170 2.31 13.96 3.41
CA ALA A 170 1.82 15.01 4.28
C ALA A 170 0.35 14.76 4.62
N ASN A 171 0.08 14.63 5.90
CA ASN A 171 -1.27 14.51 6.44
C ASN A 171 -1.50 15.57 7.49
N VAL A 172 -2.51 16.43 7.28
CA VAL A 172 -2.85 17.51 8.21
C VAL A 172 -4.35 17.47 8.49
N GLU A 173 -4.67 17.28 9.76
CA GLU A 173 -6.04 17.33 10.25
C GLU A 173 -6.31 18.69 10.91
N TRP A 174 -7.38 19.32 10.49
CA TRP A 174 -7.84 20.57 11.08
C TRP A 174 -9.24 20.39 11.67
N PHE A 175 -9.38 20.73 12.95
CA PHE A 175 -10.62 20.64 13.71
C PHE A 175 -11.13 22.08 13.98
N PRO A 176 -11.93 22.67 13.08
CA PRO A 176 -12.45 24.01 13.29
C PRO A 176 -13.37 24.03 14.52
N THR A 177 -13.13 24.96 15.46
CA THR A 177 -14.07 25.24 16.56
C THR A 177 -15.31 25.89 15.99
N ARG A 178 -16.47 25.43 16.47
CA ARG A 178 -17.75 26.12 16.25
C ARG A 178 -17.92 27.27 17.24
#